data_ab3da398408fa31b98e04f1cc1e14dc9
#
_entry.id   ab3da398408fa31b98e04f1cc1e14dc9
#
_cell.length_a   1.000
_cell.length_b   1.000
_cell.length_c   1.000
_cell.angle_alpha   90.00
_cell.angle_beta   90.00
_cell.angle_gamma   90.00
#
_symmetry.space_group_name_H-M   'P 1'
#
loop_
_entity.id
_entity.type
_entity.pdbx_description
1 polymer ?
#
loop_
_entity_poly.entity_id
_entity_poly.type
_entity_poly.pdbx_seq_one_letter_code
_entity_poly.pdbx_strand_id
1 'polypeptide(L)'
;MQWHIINNHDYIDGPFDSYETALREACALGKETRTEPRVRRRAEDFFVYKAPYDRKEHWQPEYWICTKEAAVAEGVAEDIFSQPLLETWR
;
A
#
# COMPACT_ATOMS: atom_id res chain seq x y z
N MET A 1 10.93 -0.23 12.50
CA MET A 1 10.70 -0.31 11.04
C MET A 1 9.32 0.20 10.73
N GLN A 2 9.19 1.07 9.75
CA GLN A 2 7.91 1.64 9.40
C GLN A 2 7.43 1.12 8.05
N TRP A 3 6.15 0.77 8.00
CA TRP A 3 5.51 0.24 6.81
C TRP A 3 4.54 1.25 6.24
N HIS A 4 4.42 1.28 4.93
CA HIS A 4 3.57 2.23 4.22
C HIS A 4 2.72 1.50 3.20
N ILE A 5 1.58 2.08 2.89
CA ILE A 5 0.74 1.63 1.79
C ILE A 5 0.88 2.66 0.69
N ILE A 6 1.35 2.22 -0.47
CA ILE A 6 1.54 3.10 -1.63
C ILE A 6 0.94 2.47 -2.86
N ASN A 7 0.88 3.24 -3.90
CA ASN A 7 0.57 2.79 -5.24
C ASN A 7 1.66 3.31 -6.16
N ASN A 8 1.57 3.07 -7.43
CA ASN A 8 2.64 3.33 -8.40
C ASN A 8 3.31 4.71 -8.23
N HIS A 9 2.52 5.76 -8.06
CA HIS A 9 3.05 7.12 -7.90
C HIS A 9 2.48 7.85 -6.69
N ASP A 10 1.67 7.17 -5.89
CA ASP A 10 0.92 7.82 -4.83
C ASP A 10 1.19 7.19 -3.48
N TYR A 11 1.32 8.03 -2.47
CA TYR A 11 1.32 7.60 -1.09
C TYR A 11 -0.14 7.49 -0.63
N ILE A 12 -0.52 6.34 -0.09
CA ILE A 12 -1.92 6.11 0.28
C ILE A 12 -2.13 6.25 1.78
N ASP A 13 -1.35 5.54 2.59
CA ASP A 13 -1.53 5.58 4.03
C ASP A 13 -0.28 5.11 4.76
N GLY A 14 -0.12 5.54 6.01
CA GLY A 14 0.98 5.17 6.87
C GLY A 14 1.55 6.36 7.62
N PRO A 15 2.63 6.17 8.35
CA PRO A 15 3.34 4.90 8.56
C PRO A 15 2.65 4.00 9.57
N PHE A 16 2.94 2.72 9.45
CA PHE A 16 2.45 1.68 10.38
C PHE A 16 3.64 1.01 11.05
N ASP A 17 3.44 0.53 12.27
CA ASP A 17 4.51 -0.08 13.05
C ASP A 17 4.88 -1.49 12.59
N SER A 18 3.96 -2.17 11.90
CA SER A 18 4.19 -3.55 11.48
C SER A 18 3.55 -3.81 10.12
N TYR A 19 4.07 -4.84 9.45
CA TYR A 19 3.49 -5.32 8.22
C TYR A 19 2.03 -5.75 8.41
N GLU A 20 1.74 -6.46 9.49
CA GLU A 20 0.38 -6.95 9.76
C GLU A 20 -0.62 -5.81 9.87
N THR A 21 -0.26 -4.74 10.55
CA THR A 21 -1.13 -3.58 10.67
C THR A 21 -1.34 -2.92 9.29
N ALA A 22 -0.28 -2.76 8.54
CA ALA A 22 -0.36 -2.18 7.20
C ALA A 22 -1.23 -3.03 6.27
N LEU A 23 -1.06 -4.36 6.32
CA LEU A 23 -1.87 -5.25 5.51
C LEU A 23 -3.35 -5.17 5.91
N ARG A 24 -3.64 -5.10 7.19
CA ARG A 24 -5.01 -4.98 7.67
C ARG A 24 -5.67 -3.71 7.13
N GLU A 25 -4.95 -2.60 7.15
CA GLU A 25 -5.45 -1.35 6.62
C GLU A 25 -5.65 -1.42 5.11
N ALA A 26 -4.73 -2.04 4.39
CA ALA A 26 -4.87 -2.23 2.95
C ALA A 26 -6.10 -3.09 2.63
N CYS A 27 -6.33 -4.13 3.41
CA CYS A 27 -7.51 -4.98 3.24
C CYS A 27 -8.79 -4.19 3.47
N ALA A 28 -8.81 -3.31 4.46
CA ALA A 28 -9.97 -2.45 4.71
C ALA A 28 -10.21 -1.50 3.53
N LEU A 29 -9.15 -0.89 3.01
CA LEU A 29 -9.25 -0.02 1.85
C LEU A 29 -9.79 -0.77 0.63
N GLY A 30 -9.34 -2.00 0.44
CA GLY A 30 -9.76 -2.83 -0.69
C GLY A 30 -11.07 -3.56 -0.48
N LYS A 31 -11.73 -3.35 0.66
CA LYS A 31 -12.99 -4.04 0.99
C LYS A 31 -12.83 -5.55 0.87
N GLU A 32 -11.74 -6.06 1.41
CA GLU A 32 -11.38 -7.47 1.33
C GLU A 32 -12.28 -8.30 2.22
N THR A 33 -12.87 -9.33 1.66
CA THR A 33 -13.72 -10.27 2.41
C THR A 33 -13.13 -11.67 2.48
N ARG A 34 -12.07 -11.93 1.73
CA ARG A 34 -11.43 -13.25 1.74
C ARG A 34 -10.64 -13.46 3.02
N THR A 35 -10.65 -14.68 3.51
CA THR A 35 -9.86 -15.03 4.69
C THR A 35 -8.37 -14.94 4.40
N GLU A 36 -7.98 -15.30 3.18
CA GLU A 36 -6.59 -15.24 2.74
C GLU A 36 -6.50 -14.26 1.57
N PRO A 37 -6.13 -13.00 1.83
CA PRO A 37 -6.00 -12.01 0.77
C PRO A 37 -4.86 -12.38 -0.18
N ARG A 38 -4.99 -11.95 -1.42
CA ARG A 38 -3.96 -12.19 -2.42
C ARG A 38 -2.80 -11.23 -2.23
N VAL A 39 -1.76 -11.72 -1.57
CA VAL A 39 -0.54 -10.95 -1.33
C VAL A 39 0.62 -11.70 -1.93
N ARG A 40 1.46 -10.98 -2.66
CA ARG A 40 2.66 -11.53 -3.25
C ARG A 40 3.87 -10.74 -2.79
N ARG A 41 4.92 -11.45 -2.36
CA ARG A 41 6.17 -10.80 -2.01
C ARG A 41 6.94 -10.47 -3.29
N ARG A 42 7.23 -9.20 -3.49
CA ARG A 42 8.00 -8.75 -4.64
C ARG A 42 9.48 -8.67 -4.32
N ALA A 43 9.81 -8.26 -3.12
CA ALA A 43 11.18 -8.13 -2.65
C ALA A 43 11.16 -8.16 -1.14
N GLU A 44 12.33 -8.08 -0.50
CA GLU A 44 12.38 -7.98 0.95
C GLU A 44 11.66 -6.71 1.39
N ASP A 45 10.73 -6.85 2.33
CA ASP A 45 9.91 -5.74 2.84
C ASP A 45 9.12 -5.01 1.76
N PHE A 46 8.73 -5.73 0.71
CA PHE A 46 7.90 -5.17 -0.36
C PHE A 46 6.90 -6.22 -0.81
N PHE A 47 5.63 -5.97 -0.50
CA PHE A 47 4.53 -6.87 -0.81
C PHE A 47 3.50 -6.18 -1.67
N VAL A 48 2.89 -6.94 -2.57
CA VAL A 48 1.84 -6.46 -3.46
C VAL A 48 0.55 -7.16 -3.09
N TYR A 49 -0.44 -6.39 -2.70
CA TYR A 49 -1.75 -6.90 -2.35
C TYR A 49 -2.75 -6.55 -3.45
N LYS A 50 -3.43 -7.55 -3.98
CA LYS A 50 -4.50 -7.36 -4.96
C LYS A 50 -5.85 -7.46 -4.27
N ALA A 51 -6.56 -6.36 -4.22
CA ALA A 51 -7.89 -6.31 -3.66
C ALA A 51 -8.90 -7.00 -4.60
N PRO A 52 -10.09 -7.33 -4.11
CA PRO A 52 -11.15 -7.85 -4.98
C PRO A 52 -11.51 -6.86 -6.08
N TYR A 53 -11.96 -7.39 -7.21
CA TYR A 53 -12.42 -6.55 -8.30
C TYR A 53 -13.60 -5.69 -7.86
N ASP A 54 -13.52 -4.40 -8.13
CA ASP A 54 -14.58 -3.46 -7.79
C ASP A 54 -15.50 -3.29 -8.99
N ARG A 55 -16.74 -3.78 -8.86
CA ARG A 55 -17.72 -3.74 -9.94
C ARG A 55 -18.20 -2.35 -10.26
N LYS A 56 -18.22 -1.46 -9.28
CA LYS A 56 -18.67 -0.08 -9.50
C LYS A 56 -17.67 0.71 -10.33
N GLU A 57 -16.40 0.60 -9.95
CA GLU A 57 -15.32 1.33 -10.60
C GLU A 57 -14.75 0.57 -11.79
N HIS A 58 -15.16 -0.67 -11.99
CA HIS A 58 -14.67 -1.53 -13.07
C HIS A 58 -13.17 -1.68 -13.08
N TRP A 59 -12.58 -1.91 -11.90
CA TRP A 59 -11.15 -2.11 -11.80
C TRP A 59 -10.80 -2.97 -10.60
N GLN A 60 -9.55 -3.44 -10.55
CA GLN A 60 -9.04 -4.21 -9.43
C GLN A 60 -7.95 -3.41 -8.74
N PRO A 61 -8.21 -2.90 -7.54
CA PRO A 61 -7.20 -2.12 -6.81
C PRO A 61 -5.99 -2.98 -6.46
N GLU A 62 -4.83 -2.36 -6.50
CA GLU A 62 -3.59 -2.99 -6.11
C GLU A 62 -2.86 -2.05 -5.16
N TYR A 63 -2.44 -2.56 -4.02
CA TYR A 63 -1.75 -1.78 -3.01
C TYR A 63 -0.38 -2.39 -2.74
N TRP A 64 0.62 -1.55 -2.64
CA TRP A 64 1.97 -1.96 -2.30
C TRP A 64 2.20 -1.68 -0.82
N ILE A 65 2.61 -2.71 -0.08
CA ILE A 65 2.86 -2.63 1.36
C ILE A 65 4.36 -2.82 1.55
N CYS A 66 5.05 -1.76 1.94
CA CYS A 66 6.50 -1.78 1.94
C CYS A 66 7.08 -0.79 2.93
N THR A 67 8.37 -0.97 3.21
CA THR A 67 9.13 0.05 3.89
C THR A 67 9.59 1.08 2.84
N LYS A 68 9.94 2.27 3.31
CA LYS A 68 10.46 3.30 2.41
C LYS A 68 11.72 2.83 1.68
N GLU A 69 12.63 2.20 2.42
CA GLU A 69 13.90 1.72 1.86
C GLU A 69 13.66 0.69 0.77
N ALA A 70 12.75 -0.25 1.01
CA ALA A 70 12.44 -1.27 0.02
C ALA A 70 11.79 -0.67 -1.22
N ALA A 71 10.90 0.30 -1.03
CA ALA A 71 10.23 0.95 -2.16
C ALA A 71 11.23 1.71 -3.03
N VAL A 72 12.13 2.47 -2.41
CA VAL A 72 13.15 3.22 -3.14
C VAL A 72 14.07 2.26 -3.90
N ALA A 73 14.45 1.15 -3.28
CA ALA A 73 15.27 0.13 -3.93
C ALA A 73 14.58 -0.47 -5.16
N GLU A 74 13.26 -0.47 -5.18
CA GLU A 74 12.49 -0.97 -6.32
C GLU A 74 12.15 0.11 -7.34
N GLY A 75 12.69 1.30 -7.17
CA GLY A 75 12.52 2.37 -8.15
C GLY A 75 11.41 3.36 -7.86
N VAL A 76 10.78 3.28 -6.70
CA VAL A 76 9.75 4.24 -6.31
C VAL A 76 10.42 5.57 -5.95
N ALA A 77 9.85 6.67 -6.43
CA ALA A 77 10.40 7.99 -6.13
C ALA A 77 10.32 8.28 -4.63
N GLU A 78 11.45 8.69 -4.06
CA GLU A 78 11.54 8.93 -2.62
C GLU A 78 10.63 10.06 -2.15
N ASP A 79 10.38 11.02 -2.99
CA ASP A 79 9.61 12.22 -2.62
C ASP A 79 8.15 11.93 -2.28
N ILE A 80 7.59 10.80 -2.71
CA ILE A 80 6.21 10.48 -2.32
C ILE A 80 6.08 10.29 -0.81
N PHE A 81 7.16 9.90 -0.13
CA PHE A 81 7.14 9.67 1.33
C PHE A 81 7.27 10.96 2.12
N SER A 82 7.64 12.05 1.49
CA SER A 82 7.76 13.33 2.16
C SER A 82 6.69 14.32 1.73
N GLN A 83 5.74 13.90 0.92
CA GLN A 83 4.65 14.77 0.51
C GLN A 83 3.78 15.14 1.71
N PRO A 84 3.35 16.40 1.81
CA PRO A 84 2.37 16.77 2.81
C PRO A 84 1.09 15.94 2.61
N LEU A 85 0.49 15.54 3.72
CA LEU A 85 -0.69 14.73 3.65
C LEU A 85 -1.93 15.57 3.38
N LEU A 86 -3.07 15.10 3.81
CA LEU A 86 -4.36 15.62 3.40
C LEU A 86 -4.60 17.08 3.72
N GLU A 87 -3.93 17.64 4.71
CA GLU A 87 -4.14 19.04 5.06
C GLU A 87 -3.84 19.99 3.92
N THR A 88 -3.07 19.58 2.94
CA THR A 88 -2.79 20.44 1.79
C THR A 88 -3.93 20.49 0.79
N TRP A 89 -4.89 19.63 0.96
CA TRP A 89 -6.01 19.50 0.02
C TRP A 89 -7.25 20.26 0.47
N ARG A 90 -7.16 21.05 1.50
CA ARG A 90 -8.29 21.79 2.05
C ARG A 90 -8.39 23.19 1.59
#